data_d351a8f267a8741b9c24f23950f67a2b
#
_entry.id   d351a8f267a8741b9c24f23950f67a2b
#
_cell.length_a   1.000
_cell.length_b   1.000
_cell.length_c   1.000
_cell.angle_alpha   90.00
_cell.angle_beta   90.00
_cell.angle_gamma   90.00
#
_symmetry.space_group_name_H-M   'P 1'
#
loop_
_entity.id
_entity.type
_entity.pdbx_description
1 polymer ?
#
loop_
_entity_poly.entity_id
_entity_poly.type
_entity_poly.pdbx_seq_one_letter_code
_entity_poly.pdbx_strand_id
1 'polypeptide(L)'
;MSIVYKRPEVFTDEYMKYCGGCGHGIINKVIGALIEENNWQEKAVFVWPIGCSVYADKYFKVDSICALHGRAPAVATGVKRATPENLVISYQGDGDLVSEGMSEIMHSAIRGEKFTVVFVNNAIYGMT
;
A
#
# COMPACT_ATOMS: atom_id res chain seq x y z
N MET A 1 -13.75 30.47 -9.05
CA MET A 1 -12.41 29.97 -8.72
C MET A 1 -12.46 28.45 -8.86
N SER A 2 -11.65 27.84 -9.73
CA SER A 2 -11.65 26.39 -9.91
C SER A 2 -10.82 25.75 -8.78
N ILE A 3 -11.33 24.66 -8.21
CA ILE A 3 -10.58 23.84 -7.24
C ILE A 3 -9.47 23.14 -8.02
N VAL A 4 -8.22 23.43 -7.70
CA VAL A 4 -7.04 22.80 -8.33
C VAL A 4 -6.70 21.45 -7.67
N TYR A 5 -7.00 21.32 -6.39
CA TYR A 5 -6.81 20.09 -5.61
C TYR A 5 -7.81 20.06 -4.45
N LYS A 6 -8.44 18.90 -4.25
CA LYS A 6 -9.23 18.59 -3.06
C LYS A 6 -8.58 17.37 -2.41
N ARG A 7 -8.41 17.39 -1.09
CA ARG A 7 -7.94 16.22 -0.35
C ARG A 7 -8.97 15.09 -0.49
N PRO A 8 -8.57 13.90 -0.94
CA PRO A 8 -9.47 12.76 -1.04
C PRO A 8 -10.16 12.41 0.29
N GLU A 9 -11.45 12.08 0.23
CA GLU A 9 -12.27 11.74 1.41
C GLU A 9 -11.90 10.37 2.01
N VAL A 10 -11.19 9.54 1.24
CA VAL A 10 -10.64 8.27 1.69
C VAL A 10 -9.60 8.42 2.81
N PHE A 11 -9.05 9.62 3.00
CA PHE A 11 -8.10 9.87 4.09
C PHE A 11 -8.80 10.17 5.41
N THR A 12 -8.21 9.64 6.49
CA THR A 12 -8.52 10.02 7.87
C THR A 12 -7.96 11.42 8.18
N ASP A 13 -8.28 11.95 9.36
CA ASP A 13 -7.73 13.24 9.83
C ASP A 13 -6.35 13.10 10.50
N GLU A 14 -5.78 11.90 10.51
CA GLU A 14 -4.45 11.65 11.07
C GLU A 14 -3.36 12.43 10.33
N TYR A 15 -2.41 12.96 11.12
CA TYR A 15 -1.26 13.67 10.59
C TYR A 15 -0.23 12.71 10.00
N MET A 16 0.16 12.92 8.75
CA MET A 16 1.17 12.09 8.08
C MET A 16 2.56 12.31 8.69
N LYS A 17 3.17 11.24 9.17
CA LYS A 17 4.47 11.23 9.87
C LYS A 17 5.66 10.92 8.96
N TYR A 18 5.47 10.96 7.66
CA TYR A 18 6.55 10.70 6.72
C TYR A 18 7.57 11.83 6.64
N CYS A 19 8.83 11.47 6.45
CA CYS A 19 9.89 12.44 6.26
C CYS A 19 9.72 13.21 4.94
N GLY A 20 10.14 14.47 4.93
CA GLY A 20 10.17 15.26 3.70
C GLY A 20 11.09 14.62 2.65
N GLY A 21 10.57 14.46 1.43
CA GLY A 21 11.36 13.90 0.32
C GLY A 21 11.43 12.37 0.23
N CYS A 22 10.90 11.62 1.22
CA CYS A 22 10.91 10.15 1.17
C CYS A 22 9.95 9.53 0.15
N GLY A 23 9.06 10.32 -0.43
CA GLY A 23 8.10 9.91 -1.46
C GLY A 23 6.79 9.32 -0.94
N HIS A 24 6.74 8.72 0.25
CA HIS A 24 5.53 8.07 0.78
C HIS A 24 4.31 9.01 0.81
N GLY A 25 4.47 10.25 1.25
CA GLY A 25 3.37 11.20 1.32
C GLY A 25 2.79 11.56 -0.05
N ILE A 26 3.64 11.64 -1.08
CA ILE A 26 3.22 11.92 -2.46
C ILE A 26 2.49 10.70 -3.04
N ILE A 27 3.07 9.51 -2.87
CA ILE A 27 2.49 8.26 -3.36
C ILE A 27 1.13 8.02 -2.72
N ASN A 28 0.99 8.21 -1.41
CA ASN A 28 -0.30 8.07 -0.73
C ASN A 28 -1.36 9.03 -1.28
N LYS A 29 -0.99 10.29 -1.57
CA LYS A 29 -1.92 11.26 -2.19
C LYS A 29 -2.40 10.78 -3.56
N VAL A 30 -1.51 10.24 -4.38
CA VAL A 30 -1.85 9.70 -5.70
C VAL A 30 -2.79 8.50 -5.56
N ILE A 31 -2.47 7.56 -4.67
CA ILE A 31 -3.31 6.39 -4.41
C ILE A 31 -4.69 6.81 -3.90
N GLY A 32 -4.73 7.74 -2.94
CA GLY A 32 -6.01 8.24 -2.42
C GLY A 32 -6.88 8.87 -3.50
N ALA A 33 -6.30 9.68 -4.39
CA ALA A 33 -7.01 10.26 -5.52
C ALA A 33 -7.55 9.18 -6.47
N LEU A 34 -6.74 8.17 -6.82
CA LEU A 34 -7.16 7.06 -7.68
C LEU A 34 -8.30 6.24 -7.07
N ILE A 35 -8.27 5.99 -5.76
CA ILE A 35 -9.34 5.27 -5.05
C ILE A 35 -10.64 6.07 -5.14
N GLU A 36 -10.59 7.38 -4.87
CA GLU A 36 -11.78 8.24 -4.91
C GLU A 36 -12.33 8.39 -6.33
N GLU A 37 -11.50 8.71 -7.32
CA GLU A 37 -11.89 8.88 -8.72
C GLU A 37 -12.56 7.63 -9.32
N ASN A 38 -12.17 6.45 -8.87
CA ASN A 38 -12.70 5.18 -9.37
C ASN A 38 -13.77 4.56 -8.46
N ASN A 39 -14.11 5.19 -7.34
CA ASN A 39 -15.04 4.66 -6.34
C ASN A 39 -14.61 3.26 -5.82
N TRP A 40 -13.32 3.10 -5.52
CA TRP A 40 -12.76 1.82 -5.08
C TRP A 40 -12.69 1.66 -3.57
N GLN A 41 -13.15 2.61 -2.77
CA GLN A 41 -12.99 2.59 -1.32
C GLN A 41 -13.53 1.29 -0.69
N GLU A 42 -14.73 0.88 -1.08
CA GLU A 42 -15.37 -0.34 -0.56
C GLU A 42 -14.82 -1.65 -1.16
N LYS A 43 -13.97 -1.54 -2.18
CA LYS A 43 -13.37 -2.69 -2.87
C LYS A 43 -11.88 -2.84 -2.59
N ALA A 44 -11.23 -1.77 -2.14
CA ALA A 44 -9.79 -1.77 -1.89
C ALA A 44 -9.50 -2.48 -0.56
N VAL A 45 -8.60 -3.45 -0.62
CA VAL A 45 -8.03 -4.10 0.57
C VAL A 45 -6.52 -3.92 0.51
N PHE A 46 -5.98 -3.22 1.50
CA PHE A 46 -4.55 -3.02 1.59
C PHE A 46 -3.87 -4.08 2.44
N VAL A 47 -2.68 -4.47 2.03
CA VAL A 47 -1.78 -5.27 2.84
C VAL A 47 -0.57 -4.40 3.18
N TRP A 48 -0.51 -3.97 4.45
CA TRP A 48 0.56 -3.15 4.98
C TRP A 48 1.64 -4.05 5.60
N PRO A 49 2.87 -4.00 5.13
CA PRO A 49 3.98 -4.70 5.78
C PRO A 49 4.54 -3.90 6.95
N ILE A 50 5.61 -4.38 7.54
CA ILE A 50 6.41 -3.60 8.49
C ILE A 50 7.35 -2.64 7.72
N GLY A 51 7.77 -1.56 8.38
CA GLY A 51 8.52 -0.47 7.80
C GLY A 51 7.69 0.82 7.70
N CYS A 52 8.22 1.87 7.07
CA CYS A 52 7.51 3.15 6.99
C CYS A 52 6.13 3.06 6.30
N SER A 53 5.95 2.09 5.42
CA SER A 53 4.68 1.84 4.73
C SER A 53 3.52 1.49 5.68
N VAL A 54 3.77 0.90 6.85
CA VAL A 54 2.72 0.57 7.82
C VAL A 54 1.98 1.79 8.37
N TYR A 55 2.62 2.96 8.39
CA TYR A 55 1.95 4.18 8.83
C TYR A 55 0.73 4.55 7.99
N ALA A 56 0.68 4.10 6.74
CA ALA A 56 -0.44 4.35 5.85
C ALA A 56 -1.75 3.69 6.33
N ASP A 57 -1.67 2.64 7.13
CA ASP A 57 -2.83 2.01 7.77
C ASP A 57 -3.71 3.01 8.54
N LYS A 58 -3.08 4.02 9.15
CA LYS A 58 -3.79 5.07 9.90
C LYS A 58 -4.36 6.18 9.02
N TYR A 59 -3.92 6.26 7.76
CA TYR A 59 -4.25 7.38 6.90
C TYR A 59 -5.39 7.10 5.93
N PHE A 60 -5.68 5.81 5.66
CA PHE A 60 -6.71 5.41 4.72
C PHE A 60 -7.94 4.80 5.41
N LYS A 61 -9.13 5.18 4.96
CA LYS A 61 -10.42 4.59 5.35
C LYS A 61 -10.78 3.46 4.37
N VAL A 62 -10.00 2.39 4.40
CA VAL A 62 -10.19 1.19 3.56
C VAL A 62 -9.96 -0.04 4.41
N ASP A 63 -10.43 -1.19 3.95
CA ASP A 63 -10.10 -2.45 4.61
C ASP A 63 -8.61 -2.75 4.48
N SER A 64 -8.01 -3.27 5.54
CA SER A 64 -6.58 -3.55 5.55
C SER A 64 -6.18 -4.71 6.46
N ILE A 65 -5.03 -5.28 6.16
CA ILE A 65 -4.37 -6.32 6.96
C ILE A 65 -2.90 -5.96 7.11
N CYS A 66 -2.38 -5.97 8.35
CA CYS A 66 -0.95 -5.86 8.58
C CYS A 66 -0.28 -7.22 8.43
N ALA A 67 0.79 -7.27 7.66
CA ALA A 67 1.64 -8.44 7.47
C ALA A 67 2.98 -8.27 8.20
N LEU A 68 3.64 -9.38 8.48
CA LEU A 68 5.02 -9.35 8.95
C LEU A 68 5.95 -8.81 7.87
N HIS A 69 7.13 -8.34 8.27
CA HIS A 69 8.16 -7.80 7.37
C HIS A 69 8.51 -8.79 6.24
N GLY A 70 8.47 -8.33 5.01
CA GLY A 70 8.72 -9.15 3.82
C GLY A 70 7.59 -10.10 3.43
N ARG A 71 6.51 -10.24 4.23
CA ARG A 71 5.47 -11.27 4.02
C ARG A 71 4.19 -10.73 3.35
N ALA A 72 4.14 -9.45 3.03
CA ALA A 72 2.95 -8.85 2.44
C ALA A 72 2.50 -9.51 1.12
N PRO A 73 3.37 -9.93 0.19
CA PRO A 73 2.93 -10.61 -1.03
C PRO A 73 2.26 -11.97 -0.76
N ALA A 74 2.73 -12.70 0.27
CA ALA A 74 2.10 -13.96 0.66
C ALA A 74 0.71 -13.74 1.27
N VAL A 75 0.57 -12.73 2.13
CA VAL A 75 -0.72 -12.34 2.70
C VAL A 75 -1.66 -11.84 1.60
N ALA A 76 -1.18 -10.97 0.71
CA ALA A 76 -1.96 -10.46 -0.43
C ALA A 76 -2.46 -11.59 -1.35
N THR A 77 -1.64 -12.62 -1.56
CA THR A 77 -2.06 -13.85 -2.27
C THR A 77 -3.26 -14.50 -1.59
N GLY A 78 -3.21 -14.69 -0.27
CA GLY A 78 -4.31 -15.27 0.50
C GLY A 78 -5.58 -14.43 0.44
N VAL A 79 -5.45 -13.12 0.67
CA VAL A 79 -6.57 -12.17 0.59
C VAL A 79 -7.20 -12.19 -0.79
N LYS A 80 -6.40 -12.09 -1.85
CA LYS A 80 -6.92 -12.06 -3.24
C LYS A 80 -7.65 -13.35 -3.62
N ARG A 81 -7.18 -14.49 -3.14
CA ARG A 81 -7.86 -15.78 -3.38
C ARG A 81 -9.16 -15.92 -2.58
N ALA A 82 -9.21 -15.36 -1.36
CA ALA A 82 -10.41 -15.35 -0.54
C ALA A 82 -11.45 -14.33 -1.02
N THR A 83 -11.01 -13.22 -1.58
CA THR A 83 -11.87 -12.12 -2.06
C THR A 83 -11.53 -11.74 -3.50
N PRO A 84 -11.85 -12.58 -4.48
CA PRO A 84 -11.40 -12.44 -5.87
C PRO A 84 -11.87 -11.14 -6.55
N GLU A 85 -12.99 -10.56 -6.10
CA GLU A 85 -13.54 -9.33 -6.67
C GLU A 85 -12.90 -8.05 -6.10
N ASN A 86 -12.19 -8.15 -4.98
CA ASN A 86 -11.58 -6.99 -4.35
C ASN A 86 -10.30 -6.54 -5.07
N LEU A 87 -10.05 -5.25 -5.02
CA LEU A 87 -8.77 -4.65 -5.40
C LEU A 87 -7.77 -4.82 -4.25
N VAL A 88 -6.91 -5.82 -4.34
CA VAL A 88 -5.89 -6.08 -3.32
C VAL A 88 -4.61 -5.34 -3.68
N ILE A 89 -4.11 -4.52 -2.77
CA ILE A 89 -2.92 -3.70 -2.94
C ILE A 89 -1.94 -3.99 -1.81
N SER A 90 -0.75 -4.47 -2.18
CA SER A 90 0.40 -4.55 -1.28
C SER A 90 1.26 -3.30 -1.43
N TYR A 91 1.44 -2.52 -0.37
CA TYR A 91 2.19 -1.27 -0.40
C TYR A 91 3.49 -1.41 0.38
N GLN A 92 4.62 -1.49 -0.30
CA GLN A 92 5.88 -1.94 0.29
C GLN A 92 7.05 -1.01 -0.02
N GLY A 93 7.90 -0.77 0.99
CA GLY A 93 9.21 -0.17 0.79
C GLY A 93 10.21 -1.16 0.19
N ASP A 94 11.36 -0.64 -0.23
CA ASP A 94 12.43 -1.44 -0.85
C ASP A 94 13.06 -2.46 0.11
N GLY A 95 13.28 -2.07 1.36
CA GLY A 95 13.76 -3.01 2.39
C GLY A 95 12.79 -4.17 2.61
N ASP A 96 11.50 -3.87 2.68
CA ASP A 96 10.48 -4.89 2.89
C ASP A 96 10.31 -5.82 1.69
N LEU A 97 10.14 -5.25 0.49
CA LEU A 97 9.83 -6.04 -0.70
C LEU A 97 11.02 -6.84 -1.21
N VAL A 98 12.19 -6.21 -1.26
CA VAL A 98 13.37 -6.78 -1.94
C VAL A 98 14.34 -7.42 -0.96
N SER A 99 14.65 -6.77 0.17
CA SER A 99 15.61 -7.35 1.13
C SER A 99 15.00 -8.49 1.93
N GLU A 100 13.77 -8.32 2.43
CA GLU A 100 13.11 -9.29 3.31
C GLU A 100 12.12 -10.20 2.59
N GLY A 101 11.50 -9.70 1.49
CA GLY A 101 10.37 -10.33 0.81
C GLY A 101 10.64 -10.80 -0.63
N MET A 102 11.89 -10.90 -1.06
CA MET A 102 12.22 -11.27 -2.44
C MET A 102 11.59 -12.60 -2.86
N SER A 103 11.66 -13.59 -1.99
CA SER A 103 11.09 -14.92 -2.24
C SER A 103 9.58 -14.87 -2.42
N GLU A 104 8.87 -14.14 -1.57
CA GLU A 104 7.43 -14.01 -1.59
C GLU A 104 6.93 -13.33 -2.86
N ILE A 105 7.56 -12.23 -3.25
CA ILE A 105 7.15 -11.52 -4.47
C ILE A 105 7.50 -12.30 -5.74
N MET A 106 8.65 -12.93 -5.81
CA MET A 106 9.04 -13.77 -6.93
C MET A 106 8.08 -14.94 -7.13
N HIS A 107 7.73 -15.65 -6.07
CA HIS A 107 6.79 -16.75 -6.14
C HIS A 107 5.36 -16.29 -6.45
N SER A 108 4.95 -15.12 -5.97
CA SER A 108 3.66 -14.54 -6.34
C SER A 108 3.60 -14.19 -7.83
N ALA A 109 4.67 -13.61 -8.36
CA ALA A 109 4.78 -13.30 -9.78
C ALA A 109 4.79 -14.57 -10.66
N ILE A 110 5.55 -15.60 -10.29
CA ILE A 110 5.61 -16.88 -11.01
C ILE A 110 4.23 -17.56 -11.06
N ARG A 111 3.43 -17.45 -9.99
CA ARG A 111 2.07 -18.00 -9.95
C ARG A 111 1.04 -17.11 -10.66
N GLY A 112 1.41 -15.91 -11.11
CA GLY A 112 0.49 -14.97 -11.75
C GLY A 112 -0.61 -14.46 -10.82
N GLU A 113 -0.28 -14.22 -9.54
CA GLU A 113 -1.24 -13.74 -8.53
C GLU A 113 -1.77 -12.35 -8.91
N LYS A 114 -3.09 -12.16 -8.80
CA LYS A 114 -3.78 -10.96 -9.31
C LYS A 114 -3.95 -9.88 -8.25
N PHE A 115 -2.86 -9.43 -7.65
CA PHE A 115 -2.87 -8.25 -6.78
C PHE A 115 -1.85 -7.20 -7.28
N THR A 116 -2.00 -5.98 -6.84
CA THR A 116 -1.10 -4.87 -7.21
C THR A 116 -0.06 -4.67 -6.13
N VAL A 117 1.20 -4.50 -6.52
CA VAL A 117 2.28 -4.09 -5.62
C VAL A 117 2.65 -2.65 -5.91
N VAL A 118 2.55 -1.79 -4.91
CA VAL A 118 3.11 -0.45 -4.93
C VAL A 118 4.48 -0.52 -4.27
N PHE A 119 5.52 -0.42 -5.07
CA PHE A 119 6.91 -0.53 -4.64
C PHE A 119 7.54 0.84 -4.46
N VAL A 120 7.81 1.22 -3.22
CA VAL A 120 8.47 2.49 -2.89
C VAL A 120 9.97 2.26 -2.83
N ASN A 121 10.63 2.42 -3.97
CA ASN A 121 12.08 2.26 -4.11
C ASN A 121 12.76 3.63 -3.93
N ASN A 122 13.03 4.00 -2.69
CA ASN A 122 13.60 5.29 -2.33
C ASN A 122 14.98 5.19 -1.64
N ALA A 123 15.48 4.00 -1.42
CA ALA A 123 16.75 3.70 -0.75
C ALA A 123 16.88 4.36 0.64
N ILE A 124 15.75 4.54 1.35
CA ILE A 124 15.71 5.18 2.67
C ILE A 124 15.34 4.14 3.71
N TYR A 125 16.22 3.93 4.67
CA TYR A 125 15.99 3.11 5.86
C TYR A 125 15.56 4.02 7.02
N GLY A 126 14.25 4.11 7.27
CA GLY A 126 13.69 4.96 8.32
C GLY A 126 13.09 4.18 9.49
N MET A 127 12.54 2.99 9.21
CA MET A 127 12.00 2.07 10.19
C MET A 127 12.37 0.65 9.78
N THR A 128 13.00 -0.09 10.69
CA THR A 128 13.41 -1.50 10.57
C THR A 128 13.98 -1.89 9.20
#